data_67e2dda4acae3d21d60c3dcff69190aa
#
_entry.id   67e2dda4acae3d21d60c3dcff69190aa
#
_cell.length_a   1.000
_cell.length_b   1.000
_cell.length_c   1.000
_cell.angle_alpha   90.00
_cell.angle_beta   90.00
_cell.angle_gamma   90.00
#
_symmetry.space_group_name_H-M   'P 1'
#
loop_
_entity.id
_entity.type
_entity.pdbx_description
1 polymer ?
#
loop_
_entity_poly.entity_id
_entity_poly.type
_entity_poly.pdbx_seq_one_letter_code
_entity_poly.pdbx_strand_id
1 'polypeptide(L)'
;MARDHARRAREVVATELWDCLDATRSRMPRKVALDRSHEFLGWVRERSALAVGVVEGDASRDEVWEFFTLGRSLLRCAVTARLLASELVHTGPGGTADPGRPEPVSTSGRPGASAGAAPDDPGPTTHQDRAPSAHAWTTALRACGAVEAFRRGHGHRPPRPADVASFLLHDATSPRSLAFLAQRAEDCLDDVAPACLADEVDGFRRARAALGRIDVGGPEDALRAAVARLAASVDAVVGALGARVFAPAPVR
;
A
#
# COMPACT_ATOMS: atom_id res chain seq x y z
N MET A 1 -6.55 -15.36 -12.37
CA MET A 1 -5.10 -15.08 -12.43
C MET A 1 -4.29 -16.00 -11.51
N ALA A 2 -4.25 -15.87 -10.14
CA ALA A 2 -3.39 -16.72 -9.29
C ALA A 2 -3.54 -18.22 -9.54
N ARG A 3 -4.78 -18.74 -9.59
CA ARG A 3 -5.09 -20.13 -9.95
C ARG A 3 -4.55 -20.51 -11.35
N ASP A 4 -4.66 -19.61 -12.31
CA ASP A 4 -4.25 -19.92 -13.68
C ASP A 4 -2.70 -19.95 -13.79
N HIS A 5 -2.00 -19.12 -13.01
CA HIS A 5 -0.54 -19.19 -12.87
C HIS A 5 -0.13 -20.48 -12.16
N ALA A 6 -0.75 -20.84 -11.04
CA ALA A 6 -0.49 -22.09 -10.33
C ALA A 6 -0.75 -23.32 -11.22
N ARG A 7 -1.77 -23.27 -12.09
CA ARG A 7 -2.04 -24.35 -13.06
C ARG A 7 -0.91 -24.54 -14.06
N ARG A 8 -0.27 -23.43 -14.49
CA ARG A 8 0.88 -23.49 -15.43
C ARG A 8 2.15 -23.98 -14.75
N ALA A 9 2.29 -23.68 -13.46
CA ALA A 9 3.44 -24.08 -12.66
C ALA A 9 3.16 -25.31 -11.78
N ARG A 10 2.25 -26.20 -12.22
CA ARG A 10 1.74 -27.32 -11.41
C ARG A 10 2.82 -28.28 -10.93
N GLU A 11 3.93 -28.35 -11.64
CA GLU A 11 5.07 -29.23 -11.30
C GLU A 11 5.87 -28.74 -10.09
N VAL A 12 5.77 -27.43 -9.78
CA VAL A 12 6.50 -26.79 -8.69
C VAL A 12 5.59 -26.24 -7.59
N VAL A 13 4.27 -26.23 -7.82
CA VAL A 13 3.28 -25.73 -6.84
C VAL A 13 2.80 -26.90 -5.99
N ALA A 14 2.92 -26.76 -4.66
CA ALA A 14 2.39 -27.73 -3.70
C ALA A 14 0.89 -27.97 -3.90
N THR A 15 0.43 -29.22 -3.71
CA THR A 15 -0.97 -29.61 -3.86
C THR A 15 -1.89 -28.78 -2.97
N GLU A 16 -1.48 -28.53 -1.74
CA GLU A 16 -2.23 -27.77 -0.74
C GLU A 16 -2.45 -26.33 -1.19
N LEU A 17 -1.44 -25.69 -1.81
CA LEU A 17 -1.58 -24.35 -2.37
C LEU A 17 -2.53 -24.36 -3.57
N TRP A 18 -2.43 -25.37 -4.44
CA TRP A 18 -3.36 -25.55 -5.55
C TRP A 18 -4.80 -25.67 -5.06
N ASP A 19 -5.05 -26.55 -4.10
CA ASP A 19 -6.38 -26.78 -3.54
C ASP A 19 -6.93 -25.53 -2.86
N CYS A 20 -6.09 -24.78 -2.15
CA CYS A 20 -6.46 -23.50 -1.57
C CYS A 20 -6.89 -22.47 -2.63
N LEU A 21 -6.14 -22.34 -3.71
CA LEU A 21 -6.43 -21.41 -4.80
C LEU A 21 -7.68 -21.83 -5.61
N ASP A 22 -7.84 -23.15 -5.87
CA ASP A 22 -9.00 -23.69 -6.58
C ASP A 22 -10.28 -23.53 -5.78
N ALA A 23 -10.26 -23.88 -4.49
CA ALA A 23 -11.38 -23.67 -3.59
C ALA A 23 -11.75 -22.17 -3.45
N THR A 24 -10.74 -21.30 -3.42
CA THR A 24 -10.96 -19.84 -3.40
C THR A 24 -11.65 -19.38 -4.66
N ARG A 25 -11.19 -19.83 -5.82
CA ARG A 25 -11.78 -19.46 -7.12
C ARG A 25 -13.20 -19.98 -7.27
N SER A 26 -13.46 -21.22 -6.86
CA SER A 26 -14.76 -21.87 -6.96
C SER A 26 -15.82 -21.21 -6.07
N ARG A 27 -15.41 -20.69 -4.90
CA ARG A 27 -16.29 -19.99 -3.95
C ARG A 27 -16.38 -18.49 -4.18
N MET A 28 -15.63 -17.93 -5.13
CA MET A 28 -15.64 -16.50 -5.40
C MET A 28 -17.00 -16.08 -5.97
N PRO A 29 -17.71 -15.15 -5.32
CA PRO A 29 -19.00 -14.68 -5.80
C PRO A 29 -18.84 -13.93 -7.12
N ARG A 30 -19.79 -14.12 -8.03
CA ARG A 30 -19.81 -13.43 -9.34
C ARG A 30 -20.21 -11.97 -9.23
N LYS A 31 -21.02 -11.64 -8.22
CA LYS A 31 -21.48 -10.28 -7.90
C LYS A 31 -21.39 -10.08 -6.39
N VAL A 32 -20.99 -8.93 -5.97
CA VAL A 32 -20.96 -8.52 -4.56
C VAL A 32 -21.85 -7.29 -4.44
N ALA A 33 -22.85 -7.37 -3.56
CA ALA A 33 -23.69 -6.23 -3.25
C ALA A 33 -22.89 -5.20 -2.43
N LEU A 34 -23.16 -3.92 -2.64
CA LEU A 34 -22.36 -2.85 -2.06
C LEU A 34 -22.40 -2.86 -0.51
N ASP A 35 -23.57 -3.15 0.06
CA ASP A 35 -23.80 -3.28 1.49
C ASP A 35 -23.03 -4.44 2.13
N ARG A 36 -22.69 -5.48 1.35
CA ARG A 36 -21.92 -6.66 1.77
C ARG A 36 -20.45 -6.64 1.33
N SER A 37 -19.99 -5.54 0.79
CA SER A 37 -18.61 -5.41 0.31
C SER A 37 -17.56 -5.66 1.42
N HIS A 38 -17.84 -5.27 2.65
CA HIS A 38 -16.95 -5.48 3.79
C HIS A 38 -16.78 -6.97 4.15
N GLU A 39 -17.85 -7.77 4.06
CA GLU A 39 -17.79 -9.22 4.27
C GLU A 39 -16.94 -9.88 3.19
N PHE A 40 -17.16 -9.48 1.93
CA PHE A 40 -16.37 -9.98 0.81
C PHE A 40 -14.89 -9.65 0.92
N LEU A 41 -14.54 -8.42 1.29
CA LEU A 41 -13.15 -8.01 1.51
C LEU A 41 -12.52 -8.75 2.71
N GLY A 42 -13.29 -9.00 3.77
CA GLY A 42 -12.89 -9.85 4.88
C GLY A 42 -12.54 -11.26 4.41
N TRP A 43 -13.43 -11.87 3.65
CA TRP A 43 -13.22 -13.19 3.07
C TRP A 43 -11.99 -13.25 2.15
N VAL A 44 -11.80 -12.26 1.26
CA VAL A 44 -10.61 -12.18 0.39
C VAL A 44 -9.33 -12.13 1.23
N ARG A 45 -9.33 -11.32 2.30
CA ARG A 45 -8.19 -11.22 3.22
C ARG A 45 -7.86 -12.55 3.89
N GLU A 46 -8.89 -13.27 4.37
CA GLU A 46 -8.73 -14.60 5.00
C GLU A 46 -8.18 -15.62 3.99
N ARG A 47 -8.73 -15.65 2.77
CA ARG A 47 -8.24 -16.57 1.73
C ARG A 47 -6.81 -16.27 1.33
N SER A 48 -6.46 -14.99 1.22
CA SER A 48 -5.07 -14.58 0.95
C SER A 48 -4.12 -14.96 2.07
N ALA A 49 -4.55 -14.81 3.33
CA ALA A 49 -3.75 -15.21 4.49
C ALA A 49 -3.54 -16.73 4.54
N LEU A 50 -4.57 -17.51 4.21
CA LEU A 50 -4.48 -18.96 4.14
C LEU A 50 -3.48 -19.41 3.05
N ALA A 51 -3.57 -18.86 1.84
CA ALA A 51 -2.64 -19.20 0.76
C ALA A 51 -1.19 -18.89 1.14
N VAL A 52 -0.97 -17.74 1.80
CA VAL A 52 0.35 -17.37 2.31
C VAL A 52 0.80 -18.34 3.41
N GLY A 53 -0.09 -18.69 4.35
CA GLY A 53 0.22 -19.63 5.45
C GLY A 53 0.62 -21.01 4.95
N VAL A 54 -0.04 -21.51 3.90
CA VAL A 54 0.34 -22.78 3.25
C VAL A 54 1.77 -22.69 2.71
N VAL A 55 2.10 -21.66 1.94
CA VAL A 55 3.47 -21.51 1.40
C VAL A 55 4.51 -21.36 2.52
N GLU A 56 4.22 -20.54 3.52
CA GLU A 56 5.15 -20.30 4.64
C GLU A 56 5.40 -21.57 5.49
N GLY A 57 4.37 -22.45 5.60
CA GLY A 57 4.45 -23.69 6.36
C GLY A 57 5.13 -24.83 5.63
N ASP A 58 4.87 -24.96 4.33
CA ASP A 58 5.17 -26.21 3.61
C ASP A 58 6.29 -26.06 2.56
N ALA A 59 6.55 -24.82 2.06
CA ALA A 59 7.54 -24.65 1.02
C ALA A 59 8.98 -24.75 1.54
N SER A 60 9.81 -25.50 0.81
CA SER A 60 11.26 -25.44 0.98
C SER A 60 11.77 -24.02 0.74
N ARG A 61 12.86 -23.66 1.45
CA ARG A 61 13.51 -22.33 1.29
C ARG A 61 14.45 -22.36 0.09
N ASP A 62 13.88 -22.61 -1.08
CA ASP A 62 14.56 -22.72 -2.37
C ASP A 62 14.25 -21.49 -3.25
N GLU A 63 14.70 -21.53 -4.50
CA GLU A 63 14.47 -20.46 -5.48
C GLU A 63 12.97 -20.13 -5.67
N VAL A 64 12.08 -21.13 -5.62
CA VAL A 64 10.63 -20.93 -5.77
C VAL A 64 10.07 -20.11 -4.60
N TRP A 65 10.53 -20.41 -3.38
CA TRP A 65 10.17 -19.67 -2.19
C TRP A 65 10.72 -18.24 -2.22
N GLU A 66 11.94 -18.05 -2.72
CA GLU A 66 12.53 -16.71 -2.88
C GLU A 66 11.73 -15.86 -3.87
N PHE A 67 11.33 -16.41 -5.02
CA PHE A 67 10.45 -15.69 -5.97
C PHE A 67 9.08 -15.39 -5.39
N PHE A 68 8.49 -16.29 -4.60
CA PHE A 68 7.22 -16.03 -3.91
C PHE A 68 7.37 -14.86 -2.92
N THR A 69 8.43 -14.89 -2.11
CA THR A 69 8.73 -13.88 -1.10
C THR A 69 9.04 -12.53 -1.74
N LEU A 70 9.83 -12.52 -2.82
CA LEU A 70 10.14 -11.36 -3.63
C LEU A 70 8.85 -10.71 -4.17
N GLY A 71 8.02 -11.48 -4.88
CA GLY A 71 6.79 -10.98 -5.47
C GLY A 71 5.84 -10.37 -4.42
N ARG A 72 5.72 -11.02 -3.27
CA ARG A 72 4.93 -10.55 -2.14
C ARG A 72 5.48 -9.24 -1.54
N SER A 73 6.81 -9.15 -1.40
CA SER A 73 7.48 -7.97 -0.85
C SER A 73 7.38 -6.77 -1.80
N LEU A 74 7.65 -6.97 -3.09
CA LEU A 74 7.52 -5.93 -4.12
C LEU A 74 6.07 -5.43 -4.23
N LEU A 75 5.08 -6.32 -4.29
CA LEU A 75 3.67 -5.92 -4.38
C LEU A 75 3.25 -5.08 -3.16
N ARG A 76 3.60 -5.50 -1.96
CA ARG A 76 3.30 -4.74 -0.73
C ARG A 76 4.04 -3.41 -0.68
N CYS A 77 5.29 -3.39 -1.09
CA CYS A 77 6.08 -2.17 -1.20
C CYS A 77 5.40 -1.17 -2.14
N ALA A 78 4.99 -1.60 -3.34
CA ALA A 78 4.26 -0.77 -4.29
C ALA A 78 2.95 -0.22 -3.72
N VAL A 79 2.14 -1.05 -3.04
CA VAL A 79 0.86 -0.63 -2.44
C VAL A 79 1.11 0.38 -1.32
N THR A 80 2.04 0.11 -0.40
CA THR A 80 2.38 1.04 0.70
C THR A 80 2.91 2.37 0.16
N ALA A 81 3.80 2.33 -0.85
CA ALA A 81 4.32 3.54 -1.48
C ALA A 81 3.23 4.38 -2.14
N ARG A 82 2.29 3.76 -2.87
CA ARG A 82 1.16 4.47 -3.50
C ARG A 82 0.21 5.08 -2.47
N LEU A 83 -0.08 4.36 -1.37
CA LEU A 83 -0.88 4.89 -0.27
C LEU A 83 -0.21 6.12 0.37
N LEU A 84 1.08 6.03 0.67
CA LEU A 84 1.83 7.16 1.21
C LEU A 84 1.88 8.34 0.23
N ALA A 85 2.09 8.08 -1.05
CA ALA A 85 2.08 9.13 -2.06
C ALA A 85 0.71 9.83 -2.15
N SER A 86 -0.41 9.09 -2.04
CA SER A 86 -1.76 9.68 -2.05
C SER A 86 -2.01 10.55 -0.83
N GLU A 87 -1.63 10.12 0.37
CA GLU A 87 -1.77 10.93 1.59
C GLU A 87 -0.91 12.20 1.53
N LEU A 88 0.31 12.10 1.02
CA LEU A 88 1.20 13.24 0.82
C LEU A 88 0.68 14.25 -0.22
N VAL A 89 -0.11 13.83 -1.21
CA VAL A 89 -0.77 14.74 -2.18
C VAL A 89 -1.88 15.54 -1.52
N HIS A 90 -2.63 14.92 -0.59
CA HIS A 90 -3.75 15.60 0.09
C HIS A 90 -3.31 16.57 1.18
N THR A 91 -2.03 16.56 1.54
CA THR A 91 -1.45 17.42 2.58
C THR A 91 -0.77 18.66 2.02
N GLY A 92 -0.46 18.70 0.72
CA GLY A 92 0.22 19.82 0.09
C GLY A 92 -0.66 21.06 -0.07
N PRO A 93 -0.06 22.27 -0.13
CA PRO A 93 -0.77 23.55 -0.23
C PRO A 93 -1.55 23.75 -1.54
N GLY A 94 -1.67 22.72 -2.39
CA GLY A 94 -2.36 22.74 -3.69
C GLY A 94 -3.37 21.62 -3.92
N GLY A 95 -3.76 20.86 -2.88
CA GLY A 95 -4.77 19.80 -3.01
C GLY A 95 -6.12 20.38 -3.44
N THR A 96 -6.43 20.26 -4.73
CA THR A 96 -7.74 20.65 -5.29
C THR A 96 -8.83 19.81 -4.65
N ALA A 97 -9.85 20.48 -4.12
CA ALA A 97 -11.07 19.85 -3.66
C ALA A 97 -11.64 18.95 -4.77
N ASP A 98 -12.03 17.72 -4.41
CA ASP A 98 -12.72 16.79 -5.30
C ASP A 98 -13.98 17.44 -5.88
N PRO A 99 -14.07 17.65 -7.21
CA PRO A 99 -15.24 18.27 -7.83
C PRO A 99 -16.49 17.38 -7.83
N GLY A 100 -16.44 16.20 -7.24
CA GLY A 100 -17.53 15.21 -7.21
C GLY A 100 -18.28 15.08 -5.89
N ARG A 101 -17.92 15.83 -4.85
CA ARG A 101 -18.63 15.74 -3.56
C ARG A 101 -19.89 16.59 -3.58
N PRO A 102 -21.11 16.01 -3.47
CA PRO A 102 -22.33 16.81 -3.39
C PRO A 102 -22.31 17.71 -2.16
N GLU A 103 -22.49 18.99 -2.37
CA GLU A 103 -22.69 20.00 -1.32
C GLU A 103 -23.86 19.61 -0.43
N PRO A 104 -23.78 19.78 0.90
CA PRO A 104 -24.94 19.62 1.75
C PRO A 104 -25.97 20.70 1.40
N VAL A 105 -27.16 20.27 0.97
CA VAL A 105 -28.29 21.14 0.62
C VAL A 105 -28.66 21.97 1.83
N SER A 106 -28.37 23.25 1.81
CA SER A 106 -28.85 24.23 2.75
C SER A 106 -30.36 24.44 2.54
N THR A 107 -31.21 23.83 3.36
CA THR A 107 -32.62 24.18 3.42
C THR A 107 -32.78 25.54 4.08
N SER A 108 -32.82 26.58 3.23
CA SER A 108 -33.26 27.91 3.61
C SER A 108 -34.80 27.96 3.58
N GLY A 109 -35.39 28.29 4.70
CA GLY A 109 -36.84 28.59 4.75
C GLY A 109 -37.34 28.93 6.12
N ARG A 110 -37.27 30.19 6.57
CA ARG A 110 -38.41 30.98 6.99
C ARG A 110 -38.00 32.39 7.47
N PRO A 111 -38.70 33.45 7.11
CA PRO A 111 -38.46 34.81 7.59
C PRO A 111 -39.32 35.13 8.82
N GLY A 112 -38.80 35.95 9.72
CA GLY A 112 -39.62 36.47 10.82
C GLY A 112 -38.85 37.22 11.91
N ALA A 113 -38.73 38.56 11.73
CA ALA A 113 -38.81 39.66 12.67
C ALA A 113 -37.84 39.82 13.86
N SER A 114 -37.20 40.97 13.83
CA SER A 114 -36.97 42.04 14.84
C SER A 114 -35.70 42.00 15.68
N ALA A 115 -34.89 43.02 15.41
CA ALA A 115 -34.18 44.00 16.23
C ALA A 115 -33.49 43.53 17.55
N GLY A 116 -32.17 43.76 17.59
CA GLY A 116 -31.37 43.79 18.81
C GLY A 116 -29.89 43.75 18.55
N ALA A 117 -29.24 44.91 18.58
CA ALA A 117 -27.83 45.22 18.86
C ALA A 117 -26.74 44.17 18.55
N ALA A 118 -25.81 44.58 17.69
CA ALA A 118 -24.50 43.98 17.50
C ALA A 118 -23.65 44.00 18.77
N PRO A 119 -22.73 43.00 18.91
CA PRO A 119 -21.34 43.34 18.72
C PRO A 119 -20.55 42.32 17.89
N ASP A 120 -19.58 42.84 17.18
CA ASP A 120 -18.38 42.22 16.64
C ASP A 120 -18.51 40.90 15.83
N ASP A 121 -18.71 41.07 14.54
CA ASP A 121 -18.49 40.08 13.51
C ASP A 121 -16.99 39.73 13.44
N PRO A 122 -16.55 38.52 13.88
CA PRO A 122 -15.27 38.03 13.45
C PRO A 122 -15.41 37.62 11.96
N GLY A 123 -14.87 38.46 11.09
CA GLY A 123 -14.85 38.26 9.64
C GLY A 123 -14.57 36.82 9.21
N PRO A 124 -14.85 36.49 7.93
CA PRO A 124 -14.79 35.10 7.44
C PRO A 124 -13.43 34.52 7.75
N THR A 125 -13.41 33.56 8.67
CA THR A 125 -12.23 32.72 8.91
C THR A 125 -11.85 32.09 7.59
N THR A 126 -10.84 32.67 6.95
CA THR A 126 -10.11 32.07 5.85
C THR A 126 -9.90 30.58 6.19
N HIS A 127 -10.28 29.71 5.28
CA HIS A 127 -9.97 28.30 5.30
C HIS A 127 -8.44 28.15 5.30
N GLN A 128 -7.83 28.37 6.47
CA GLN A 128 -6.43 28.14 6.74
C GLN A 128 -6.21 26.63 6.77
N ASP A 129 -5.34 26.18 5.89
CA ASP A 129 -4.46 25.01 6.00
C ASP A 129 -5.00 23.87 6.85
N ARG A 130 -5.90 23.07 6.29
CA ARG A 130 -6.36 21.86 6.93
C ARG A 130 -5.23 20.82 6.82
N ALA A 131 -4.38 20.81 7.84
CA ALA A 131 -3.46 19.70 8.07
C ALA A 131 -4.21 18.37 7.87
N PRO A 132 -3.59 17.35 7.23
CA PRO A 132 -4.23 16.07 6.97
C PRO A 132 -4.85 15.56 8.25
N SER A 133 -6.14 15.28 8.21
CA SER A 133 -6.86 14.90 9.41
C SER A 133 -6.24 13.63 9.97
N ALA A 134 -6.11 13.51 11.29
CA ALA A 134 -5.68 12.29 11.98
C ALA A 134 -6.45 11.04 11.47
N HIS A 135 -7.63 11.27 10.90
CA HIS A 135 -8.48 10.27 10.25
C HIS A 135 -7.85 9.71 8.97
N ALA A 136 -7.28 10.54 8.10
CA ALA A 136 -6.64 10.09 6.86
C ALA A 136 -5.45 9.15 7.17
N TRP A 137 -4.60 9.54 8.10
CA TRP A 137 -3.47 8.72 8.51
C TRP A 137 -3.87 7.42 9.25
N THR A 138 -4.96 7.46 10.03
CA THR A 138 -5.54 6.24 10.61
C THR A 138 -6.06 5.32 9.52
N THR A 139 -6.65 5.87 8.47
CA THR A 139 -7.12 5.10 7.31
C THR A 139 -5.95 4.49 6.54
N ALA A 140 -4.85 5.21 6.34
CA ALA A 140 -3.62 4.69 5.74
C ALA A 140 -3.05 3.51 6.54
N LEU A 141 -2.95 3.64 7.88
CA LEU A 141 -2.52 2.54 8.75
C LEU A 141 -3.43 1.31 8.63
N ARG A 142 -4.76 1.51 8.54
CA ARG A 142 -5.72 0.41 8.34
C ARG A 142 -5.55 -0.23 6.98
N ALA A 143 -5.39 0.55 5.93
CA ALA A 143 -5.19 0.07 4.57
C ALA A 143 -3.89 -0.76 4.44
N CYS A 144 -2.83 -0.33 5.11
CA CYS A 144 -1.58 -1.09 5.22
C CYS A 144 -1.71 -2.32 6.14
N GLY A 145 -2.76 -2.43 6.97
CA GLY A 145 -2.88 -3.46 8.02
C GLY A 145 -1.83 -3.30 9.12
N ALA A 146 -1.45 -2.07 9.44
CA ALA A 146 -0.34 -1.72 10.32
C ALA A 146 -0.76 -1.15 11.68
N VAL A 147 -2.07 -0.99 11.94
CA VAL A 147 -2.61 -0.31 13.12
C VAL A 147 -2.08 -0.88 14.44
N GLU A 148 -2.12 -2.21 14.58
CA GLU A 148 -1.71 -2.85 15.84
C GLU A 148 -0.19 -2.78 16.06
N ALA A 149 0.60 -2.90 14.98
CA ALA A 149 2.05 -2.74 15.05
C ALA A 149 2.42 -1.30 15.43
N PHE A 150 1.76 -0.30 14.83
CA PHE A 150 1.94 1.10 15.17
C PHE A 150 1.58 1.38 16.63
N ARG A 151 0.42 0.92 17.11
CA ARG A 151 -0.03 1.11 18.49
C ARG A 151 0.92 0.51 19.52
N ARG A 152 1.55 -0.61 19.22
CA ARG A 152 2.54 -1.24 20.10
C ARG A 152 3.74 -0.34 20.36
N GLY A 153 4.22 0.38 19.35
CA GLY A 153 5.36 1.29 19.47
C GLY A 153 5.00 2.69 19.97
N HIS A 154 3.79 3.20 19.63
CA HIS A 154 3.39 4.60 19.83
C HIS A 154 2.26 4.78 20.85
N GLY A 155 1.70 3.69 21.40
CA GLY A 155 0.58 3.72 22.34
C GLY A 155 -0.78 4.01 21.69
N HIS A 156 -1.79 4.31 22.51
CA HIS A 156 -3.17 4.51 22.07
C HIS A 156 -3.53 5.97 21.74
N ARG A 157 -2.55 6.86 21.68
CA ARG A 157 -2.78 8.26 21.32
C ARG A 157 -3.24 8.36 19.84
N PRO A 158 -4.00 9.41 19.48
CA PRO A 158 -4.30 9.68 18.09
C PRO A 158 -3.01 9.75 17.28
N PRO A 159 -2.92 9.06 16.13
CA PRO A 159 -1.72 9.03 15.32
C PRO A 159 -1.42 10.41 14.74
N ARG A 160 -0.18 10.88 14.92
CA ARG A 160 0.32 12.10 14.27
C ARG A 160 0.80 11.75 12.87
N PRO A 161 0.59 12.62 11.87
CA PRO A 161 1.04 12.39 10.50
C PRO A 161 2.52 11.97 10.40
N ALA A 162 3.40 12.72 11.07
CA ALA A 162 4.85 12.44 11.05
C ALA A 162 5.21 11.08 11.67
N ASP A 163 4.55 10.69 12.78
CA ASP A 163 4.81 9.41 13.43
C ASP A 163 4.37 8.24 12.53
N VAL A 164 3.23 8.37 11.86
CA VAL A 164 2.73 7.35 10.93
C VAL A 164 3.60 7.27 9.69
N ALA A 165 3.98 8.42 9.12
CA ALA A 165 4.89 8.47 7.98
C ALA A 165 6.23 7.83 8.33
N SER A 166 6.85 8.22 9.46
CA SER A 166 8.10 7.64 9.93
C SER A 166 8.00 6.13 10.12
N PHE A 167 6.94 5.65 10.75
CA PHE A 167 6.71 4.23 10.95
C PHE A 167 6.57 3.46 9.63
N LEU A 168 5.72 3.95 8.71
CA LEU A 168 5.50 3.28 7.43
C LEU A 168 6.71 3.37 6.48
N LEU A 169 7.57 4.36 6.65
CA LEU A 169 8.78 4.53 5.85
C LEU A 169 9.96 3.74 6.42
N HIS A 170 10.24 3.89 7.71
CA HIS A 170 11.56 3.58 8.27
C HIS A 170 11.59 2.43 9.28
N ASP A 171 10.44 1.93 9.77
CA ASP A 171 10.46 0.83 10.74
C ASP A 171 11.02 -0.46 10.10
N ALA A 172 12.21 -0.86 10.53
CA ALA A 172 12.89 -2.04 10.00
C ALA A 172 12.28 -3.38 10.47
N THR A 173 11.37 -3.36 11.44
CA THR A 173 10.77 -4.57 12.04
C THR A 173 9.34 -4.81 11.59
N SER A 174 8.65 -3.78 11.12
CA SER A 174 7.26 -3.88 10.68
C SER A 174 7.16 -4.47 9.27
N PRO A 175 6.48 -5.62 9.07
CA PRO A 175 6.31 -6.24 7.76
C PRO A 175 5.37 -5.44 6.83
N ARG A 176 5.09 -4.20 7.18
CA ARG A 176 4.23 -3.26 6.44
C ARG A 176 4.93 -1.95 6.09
N SER A 177 6.12 -1.71 6.65
CA SER A 177 6.94 -0.55 6.32
C SER A 177 7.67 -0.73 5.00
N LEU A 178 8.00 0.39 4.35
CA LEU A 178 8.80 0.37 3.12
C LEU A 178 10.23 -0.10 3.38
N ALA A 179 10.83 0.28 4.52
CA ALA A 179 12.17 -0.17 4.90
C ALA A 179 12.25 -1.69 4.99
N PHE A 180 11.33 -2.32 5.73
CA PHE A 180 11.29 -3.79 5.86
C PHE A 180 11.02 -4.48 4.53
N LEU A 181 10.00 -4.01 3.78
CA LEU A 181 9.59 -4.65 2.53
C LEU A 181 10.66 -4.54 1.44
N ALA A 182 11.30 -3.36 1.34
CA ALA A 182 12.37 -3.16 0.36
C ALA A 182 13.64 -3.92 0.73
N GLN A 183 13.98 -4.03 2.03
CA GLN A 183 15.09 -4.87 2.47
C GLN A 183 14.82 -6.33 2.12
N ARG A 184 13.62 -6.83 2.44
CA ARG A 184 13.26 -8.23 2.14
C ARG A 184 13.26 -8.53 0.64
N ALA A 185 12.83 -7.56 -0.19
CA ALA A 185 12.91 -7.71 -1.65
C ALA A 185 14.36 -7.73 -2.14
N GLU A 186 15.24 -6.90 -1.57
CA GLU A 186 16.66 -6.88 -1.92
C GLU A 186 17.34 -8.19 -1.55
N ASP A 187 17.10 -8.72 -0.33
CA ASP A 187 17.64 -10.02 0.09
C ASP A 187 17.28 -11.12 -0.91
N CYS A 188 15.99 -11.21 -1.31
CA CYS A 188 15.58 -12.18 -2.32
C CYS A 188 16.23 -11.92 -3.71
N LEU A 189 16.37 -10.65 -4.12
CA LEU A 189 17.02 -10.32 -5.39
C LEU A 189 18.51 -10.70 -5.40
N ASP A 190 19.19 -10.61 -4.26
CA ASP A 190 20.58 -11.06 -4.14
C ASP A 190 20.71 -12.56 -4.37
N ASP A 191 19.69 -13.35 -3.96
CA ASP A 191 19.70 -14.79 -4.10
C ASP A 191 19.28 -15.27 -5.51
N VAL A 192 18.29 -14.60 -6.15
CA VAL A 192 17.66 -15.15 -7.37
C VAL A 192 17.71 -14.25 -8.60
N ALA A 193 18.23 -13.00 -8.51
CA ALA A 193 18.20 -12.11 -9.67
C ALA A 193 19.21 -12.52 -10.73
N PRO A 194 18.76 -12.86 -11.95
CA PRO A 194 19.67 -13.13 -13.04
C PRO A 194 20.39 -11.84 -13.50
N ALA A 195 21.59 -12.00 -14.06
CA ALA A 195 22.43 -10.88 -14.51
C ALA A 195 21.72 -9.92 -15.48
N CYS A 196 20.72 -10.39 -16.22
CA CYS A 196 19.95 -9.55 -17.14
C CYS A 196 19.06 -8.51 -16.44
N LEU A 197 18.94 -8.54 -15.11
CA LEU A 197 18.20 -7.57 -14.30
C LEU A 197 19.11 -6.61 -13.52
N ALA A 198 20.41 -6.63 -13.75
CA ALA A 198 21.37 -5.86 -12.93
C ALA A 198 21.03 -4.36 -12.85
N ASP A 199 20.65 -3.74 -13.95
CA ASP A 199 20.33 -2.30 -13.99
C ASP A 199 19.08 -1.95 -13.16
N GLU A 200 18.03 -2.77 -13.25
CA GLU A 200 16.80 -2.60 -12.49
C GLU A 200 17.03 -2.84 -10.99
N VAL A 201 17.80 -3.87 -10.64
CA VAL A 201 18.17 -4.18 -9.25
C VAL A 201 19.01 -3.06 -8.65
N ASP A 202 19.99 -2.53 -9.38
CA ASP A 202 20.79 -1.39 -8.94
C ASP A 202 19.95 -0.11 -8.83
N GLY A 203 18.99 0.09 -9.72
CA GLY A 203 18.00 1.17 -9.62
C GLY A 203 17.17 1.08 -8.35
N PHE A 204 16.71 -0.13 -8.03
CA PHE A 204 15.95 -0.39 -6.81
C PHE A 204 16.79 -0.16 -5.54
N ARG A 205 18.02 -0.67 -5.49
CA ARG A 205 18.97 -0.44 -4.38
C ARG A 205 19.22 1.05 -4.15
N ARG A 206 19.46 1.81 -5.21
CA ARG A 206 19.64 3.27 -5.11
C ARG A 206 18.39 3.97 -4.57
N ALA A 207 17.21 3.60 -5.04
CA ALA A 207 15.96 4.18 -4.58
C ALA A 207 15.69 3.86 -3.09
N ARG A 208 15.93 2.62 -2.65
CA ARG A 208 15.84 2.21 -1.25
C ARG A 208 16.82 2.98 -0.38
N ALA A 209 18.08 3.07 -0.78
CA ALA A 209 19.09 3.82 -0.03
C ALA A 209 18.76 5.32 0.07
N ALA A 210 18.19 5.90 -0.98
CA ALA A 210 17.73 7.29 -0.96
C ALA A 210 16.56 7.48 0.02
N LEU A 211 15.57 6.55 0.03
CA LEU A 211 14.45 6.59 0.97
C LEU A 211 14.92 6.49 2.43
N GLY A 212 15.88 5.62 2.72
CA GLY A 212 16.43 5.44 4.07
C GLY A 212 17.14 6.71 4.64
N ARG A 213 17.50 7.66 3.79
CA ARG A 213 18.13 8.93 4.18
C ARG A 213 17.15 10.10 4.25
N ILE A 214 15.89 9.91 3.89
CA ILE A 214 14.87 10.97 3.90
C ILE A 214 14.49 11.31 5.33
N ASP A 215 14.52 12.60 5.65
CA ASP A 215 13.94 13.13 6.89
C ASP A 215 12.43 13.33 6.67
N VAL A 216 11.62 12.67 7.50
CA VAL A 216 10.14 12.80 7.49
C VAL A 216 9.69 14.20 7.91
N GLY A 217 10.50 14.92 8.71
CA GLY A 217 10.27 16.32 9.08
C GLY A 217 10.74 17.33 8.04
N GLY A 218 11.40 16.86 6.97
CA GLY A 218 11.92 17.70 5.90
C GLY A 218 10.86 18.12 4.87
N PRO A 219 11.29 18.68 3.73
CA PRO A 219 10.40 19.13 2.67
C PRO A 219 9.52 17.97 2.13
N GLU A 220 8.20 18.18 2.13
CA GLU A 220 7.23 17.17 1.70
C GLU A 220 7.44 16.70 0.26
N ASP A 221 7.84 17.62 -0.63
CA ASP A 221 8.15 17.28 -2.03
C ASP A 221 9.35 16.32 -2.15
N ALA A 222 10.35 16.45 -1.29
CA ALA A 222 11.49 15.53 -1.25
C ALA A 222 11.06 14.14 -0.80
N LEU A 223 10.19 14.06 0.21
CA LEU A 223 9.61 12.82 0.70
C LEU A 223 8.76 12.15 -0.38
N ARG A 224 7.86 12.90 -1.01
CA ARG A 224 7.01 12.44 -2.12
C ARG A 224 7.86 11.92 -3.29
N ALA A 225 8.88 12.66 -3.69
CA ALA A 225 9.79 12.26 -4.75
C ALA A 225 10.57 10.97 -4.42
N ALA A 226 10.98 10.78 -3.17
CA ALA A 226 11.68 9.56 -2.75
C ALA A 226 10.74 8.34 -2.78
N VAL A 227 9.52 8.47 -2.27
CA VAL A 227 8.50 7.42 -2.31
C VAL A 227 8.12 7.06 -3.75
N ALA A 228 7.95 8.06 -4.62
CA ALA A 228 7.65 7.86 -6.04
C ALA A 228 8.79 7.15 -6.77
N ARG A 229 10.06 7.51 -6.50
CA ARG A 229 11.23 6.82 -7.07
C ARG A 229 11.29 5.36 -6.63
N LEU A 230 11.01 5.05 -5.37
CA LEU A 230 10.96 3.67 -4.93
C LEU A 230 9.84 2.90 -5.64
N ALA A 231 8.63 3.47 -5.74
CA ALA A 231 7.52 2.84 -6.45
C ALA A 231 7.87 2.55 -7.92
N ALA A 232 8.47 3.53 -8.63
CA ALA A 232 8.90 3.37 -10.01
C ALA A 232 9.98 2.28 -10.17
N SER A 233 10.93 2.17 -9.22
CA SER A 233 11.95 1.13 -9.25
C SER A 233 11.36 -0.26 -8.99
N VAL A 234 10.36 -0.38 -8.13
CA VAL A 234 9.60 -1.63 -7.94
C VAL A 234 8.88 -2.04 -9.23
N ASP A 235 8.19 -1.09 -9.88
CA ASP A 235 7.50 -1.36 -11.15
C ASP A 235 8.51 -1.79 -12.26
N ALA A 236 9.70 -1.20 -12.30
CA ALA A 236 10.76 -1.58 -13.23
C ALA A 236 11.25 -3.02 -13.00
N VAL A 237 11.54 -3.41 -11.75
CA VAL A 237 11.94 -4.78 -11.40
C VAL A 237 10.83 -5.77 -11.76
N VAL A 238 9.57 -5.49 -11.40
CA VAL A 238 8.42 -6.37 -11.70
C VAL A 238 8.24 -6.52 -13.22
N GLY A 239 8.34 -5.42 -13.97
CA GLY A 239 8.24 -5.44 -15.43
C GLY A 239 9.35 -6.25 -16.08
N ALA A 240 10.58 -6.08 -15.63
CA ALA A 240 11.74 -6.80 -16.14
C ALA A 240 11.69 -8.31 -15.80
N LEU A 241 11.30 -8.67 -14.58
CA LEU A 241 11.03 -10.06 -14.19
C LEU A 241 9.99 -10.70 -15.12
N GLY A 242 8.85 -10.01 -15.34
CA GLY A 242 7.79 -10.50 -16.23
C GLY A 242 8.26 -10.68 -17.68
N ALA A 243 9.06 -9.75 -18.19
CA ALA A 243 9.49 -9.74 -19.59
C ALA A 243 10.69 -10.65 -19.90
N ARG A 244 11.61 -10.82 -18.95
CA ARG A 244 12.90 -11.49 -19.22
C ARG A 244 13.06 -12.84 -18.51
N VAL A 245 12.34 -13.03 -17.38
CA VAL A 245 12.46 -14.27 -16.57
C VAL A 245 11.24 -15.16 -16.78
N PHE A 246 10.04 -14.57 -16.74
CA PHE A 246 8.78 -15.33 -16.81
C PHE A 246 8.08 -15.24 -18.17
N ALA A 247 8.68 -14.61 -19.18
CA ALA A 247 8.12 -14.61 -20.52
C ALA A 247 8.05 -16.05 -21.05
N PRO A 248 6.92 -16.48 -21.65
CA PRO A 248 6.87 -17.79 -22.29
C PRO A 248 7.91 -17.82 -23.41
N ALA A 249 8.69 -18.93 -23.48
CA ALA A 249 9.60 -19.14 -24.59
C ALA A 249 8.83 -19.03 -25.91
N PRO A 250 9.39 -18.39 -26.94
CA PRO A 250 8.73 -18.33 -28.26
C PRO A 250 8.48 -19.76 -28.72
N VAL A 251 7.21 -20.05 -29.01
CA VAL A 251 6.80 -21.33 -29.62
C VAL A 251 7.49 -21.40 -30.98
N ARG A 252 8.45 -22.33 -31.11
CA ARG A 252 9.15 -22.64 -32.40
C ARG A 252 8.23 -23.50 -33.25
#